data_0f9cb14c6526a6b883e5f6083328877d
#
_entry.id   0f9cb14c6526a6b883e5f6083328877d
#
_cell.length_a   1.000
_cell.length_b   1.000
_cell.length_c   1.000
_cell.angle_alpha   90.00
_cell.angle_beta   90.00
_cell.angle_gamma   90.00
#
_symmetry.space_group_name_H-M   'P 1'
#
loop_
_entity.id
_entity.type
_entity.pdbx_description
1 polymer ?
#
loop_
_entity_poly.entity_id
_entity_poly.type
_entity_poly.pdbx_seq_one_letter_code
_entity_poly.pdbx_strand_id
1 'polypeptide(L)'
;MLREALPPPTQPAEREQAAVFSRSQVCRLLNIAERLLRSWERQSLIPQLNEYRFSDLLVLKTIVKLREAHVPPQRIRRSLLALRERLKDAPDLYSEVRVFSRGQRVQVQIGKQQMEPISGQFLLDFSQSEVSKLLHLPKSSRDTEKTADLLRRKMESENWFERGLELEQRGGPIEQIIDAYQKAAALDPHAAGALVNLGTIFFNGHAWADAETHYKKALEVDPDYPLAHFNLGNLYDERGDFETALFHYEAAVRLFPNYADAHYNIALVYQHTGEVMKAVRHWKQYLRLDTKSPWSNIARRELSKLEAITVVSGSRRAGAAPDARAGE
;
A
#
# COMPACT_ATOMS: atom_id res chain seq x y z
N MET A 1 -17.89 -52.13 40.03
CA MET A 1 -16.72 -52.07 39.14
C MET A 1 -16.93 -50.94 38.15
N LEU A 2 -16.42 -49.77 38.51
CA LEU A 2 -16.47 -48.56 37.69
C LEU A 2 -15.28 -48.62 36.75
N ARG A 3 -15.55 -48.67 35.43
CA ARG A 3 -14.54 -48.46 34.41
C ARG A 3 -14.35 -46.96 34.26
N GLU A 4 -13.22 -46.45 34.74
CA GLU A 4 -12.75 -45.13 34.39
C GLU A 4 -12.49 -45.06 32.90
N ALA A 5 -13.19 -44.15 32.21
CA ALA A 5 -12.97 -43.82 30.83
C ALA A 5 -11.68 -42.99 30.73
N LEU A 6 -10.71 -43.46 29.99
CA LEU A 6 -9.52 -42.71 29.60
C LEU A 6 -9.94 -41.48 28.80
N PRO A 7 -9.32 -40.29 29.05
CA PRO A 7 -9.60 -39.11 28.27
C PRO A 7 -9.20 -39.32 26.81
N PRO A 8 -9.91 -38.71 25.86
CA PRO A 8 -9.61 -38.85 24.45
C PRO A 8 -8.19 -38.30 24.12
N PRO A 9 -7.51 -38.85 23.13
CA PRO A 9 -6.17 -38.41 22.76
C PRO A 9 -6.25 -36.94 22.27
N THR A 10 -5.54 -36.06 22.95
CA THR A 10 -5.32 -34.69 22.51
C THR A 10 -4.75 -34.65 21.09
N GLN A 11 -5.39 -33.91 20.21
CA GLN A 11 -5.01 -33.77 18.80
C GLN A 11 -3.57 -33.24 18.68
N PRO A 12 -2.76 -33.70 17.71
CA PRO A 12 -1.36 -33.28 17.56
C PRO A 12 -1.17 -31.78 17.35
N ALA A 13 -2.17 -31.07 16.84
CA ALA A 13 -2.15 -29.63 16.62
C ALA A 13 -2.06 -28.79 17.91
N GLU A 14 -2.65 -29.25 19.03
CA GLU A 14 -2.61 -28.52 20.30
C GLU A 14 -1.26 -28.65 21.03
N ARG A 15 -0.52 -29.73 20.80
CA ARG A 15 0.83 -29.93 21.36
C ARG A 15 1.91 -29.09 20.67
N GLU A 16 1.76 -28.82 19.36
CA GLU A 16 2.72 -28.00 18.61
C GLU A 16 2.60 -26.50 18.96
N GLN A 17 1.42 -26.02 19.37
CA GLN A 17 1.22 -24.63 19.74
C GLN A 17 1.80 -24.25 21.11
N ALA A 18 2.07 -25.22 21.98
CA ALA A 18 2.61 -25.02 23.32
C ALA A 18 4.15 -25.07 23.40
N ALA A 19 4.85 -25.48 22.36
CA ALA A 19 6.30 -25.58 22.37
C ALA A 19 6.95 -24.19 22.32
N VAL A 20 7.74 -23.88 23.34
CA VAL A 20 8.53 -22.66 23.45
C VAL A 20 10.02 -23.01 23.27
N PHE A 21 10.71 -22.22 22.43
CA PHE A 21 12.11 -22.46 22.08
C PHE A 21 12.99 -21.31 22.58
N SER A 22 14.11 -21.63 23.18
CA SER A 22 15.12 -20.65 23.52
C SER A 22 15.84 -20.14 22.26
N ARG A 23 16.48 -18.99 22.37
CA ARG A 23 17.30 -18.40 21.29
C ARG A 23 18.34 -19.38 20.73
N SER A 24 19.02 -20.11 21.59
CA SER A 24 20.04 -21.09 21.19
C SER A 24 19.45 -22.30 20.45
N GLN A 25 18.23 -22.73 20.84
CA GLN A 25 17.52 -23.79 20.14
C GLN A 25 17.08 -23.34 18.75
N VAL A 26 16.55 -22.11 18.63
CA VAL A 26 16.18 -21.51 17.34
C VAL A 26 17.37 -21.42 16.40
N CYS A 27 18.51 -20.95 16.87
CA CYS A 27 19.74 -20.86 16.08
C CYS A 27 20.19 -22.22 15.57
N ARG A 28 20.10 -23.26 16.40
CA ARG A 28 20.42 -24.64 16.00
C ARG A 28 19.43 -25.22 14.99
N LEU A 29 18.12 -25.04 15.24
CA LEU A 29 17.07 -25.56 14.37
C LEU A 29 17.09 -24.94 12.97
N LEU A 30 17.41 -23.65 12.87
CA LEU A 30 17.42 -22.91 11.62
C LEU A 30 18.82 -22.83 10.98
N ASN A 31 19.83 -23.42 11.64
CA ASN A 31 21.24 -23.36 11.22
C ASN A 31 21.74 -21.95 10.95
N ILE A 32 21.42 -21.01 11.85
CA ILE A 32 21.84 -19.60 11.75
C ILE A 32 22.71 -19.20 12.93
N ALA A 33 23.66 -18.29 12.66
CA ALA A 33 24.49 -17.72 13.73
C ALA A 33 23.67 -16.74 14.59
N GLU A 34 23.86 -16.76 15.91
CA GLU A 34 23.14 -15.86 16.82
C GLU A 34 23.35 -14.37 16.49
N ARG A 35 24.55 -14.01 15.99
CA ARG A 35 24.84 -12.64 15.49
C ARG A 35 23.89 -12.21 14.37
N LEU A 36 23.42 -13.15 13.54
CA LEU A 36 22.50 -12.88 12.43
C LEU A 36 21.10 -12.62 12.98
N LEU A 37 20.62 -13.42 13.92
CA LEU A 37 19.35 -13.24 14.60
C LEU A 37 19.29 -11.87 15.30
N ARG A 38 20.33 -11.50 16.04
CA ARG A 38 20.47 -10.15 16.67
C ARG A 38 20.51 -9.02 15.64
N SER A 39 21.10 -9.27 14.46
CA SER A 39 21.08 -8.28 13.36
C SER A 39 19.66 -8.05 12.83
N TRP A 40 18.86 -9.10 12.71
CA TRP A 40 17.46 -8.99 12.28
C TRP A 40 16.58 -8.28 13.32
N GLU A 41 16.81 -8.51 14.60
CA GLU A 41 16.17 -7.78 15.69
C GLU A 41 16.49 -6.28 15.63
N ARG A 42 17.78 -5.92 15.46
CA ARG A 42 18.20 -4.52 15.31
C ARG A 42 17.61 -3.84 14.07
N GLN A 43 17.44 -4.58 12.98
CA GLN A 43 16.82 -4.09 11.76
C GLN A 43 15.28 -4.10 11.82
N SER A 44 14.70 -4.47 12.95
CA SER A 44 13.26 -4.60 13.15
C SER A 44 12.56 -5.51 12.12
N LEU A 45 13.29 -6.51 11.62
CA LEU A 45 12.74 -7.58 10.80
C LEU A 45 11.89 -8.53 11.64
N ILE A 46 12.30 -8.75 12.87
CA ILE A 46 11.63 -9.56 13.87
C ILE A 46 11.59 -8.80 15.20
N PRO A 47 10.61 -9.06 16.08
CA PRO A 47 10.62 -8.52 17.43
C PRO A 47 11.78 -9.10 18.26
N GLN A 48 12.21 -8.37 19.28
CA GLN A 48 13.15 -8.91 20.29
C GLN A 48 12.36 -9.83 21.22
N LEU A 49 12.63 -11.12 21.15
CA LEU A 49 11.98 -12.15 21.97
C LEU A 49 13.02 -12.89 22.80
N ASN A 50 12.68 -13.18 24.04
CA ASN A 50 13.45 -14.08 24.89
C ASN A 50 13.11 -15.55 24.64
N GLU A 51 11.88 -15.80 24.25
CA GLU A 51 11.31 -17.11 23.96
C GLU A 51 10.54 -17.06 22.62
N TYR A 52 10.65 -18.09 21.82
CA TYR A 52 10.08 -18.21 20.49
C TYR A 52 9.03 -19.31 20.45
N ARG A 53 7.88 -19.04 19.88
CA ARG A 53 6.85 -20.03 19.61
C ARG A 53 7.07 -20.71 18.27
N PHE A 54 6.33 -21.77 17.99
CA PHE A 54 6.40 -22.47 16.70
C PHE A 54 6.07 -21.53 15.51
N SER A 55 5.10 -20.64 15.69
CA SER A 55 4.76 -19.59 14.69
C SER A 55 5.95 -18.68 14.39
N ASP A 56 6.75 -18.33 15.39
CA ASP A 56 7.93 -17.47 15.20
C ASP A 56 9.02 -18.20 14.42
N LEU A 57 9.17 -19.52 14.64
CA LEU A 57 10.09 -20.36 13.85
C LEU A 57 9.72 -20.39 12.38
N LEU A 58 8.42 -20.47 12.03
CA LEU A 58 7.97 -20.43 10.65
C LEU A 58 8.32 -19.10 9.98
N VAL A 59 8.11 -17.98 10.67
CA VAL A 59 8.49 -16.64 10.19
C VAL A 59 10.01 -16.56 9.99
N LEU A 60 10.80 -17.02 10.95
CA LEU A 60 12.26 -17.03 10.88
C LEU A 60 12.76 -17.91 9.73
N LYS A 61 12.20 -19.11 9.56
CA LYS A 61 12.53 -20.00 8.44
C LYS A 61 12.24 -19.34 7.09
N THR A 62 11.14 -18.60 7.00
CA THR A 62 10.78 -17.84 5.81
C THR A 62 11.80 -16.74 5.53
N ILE A 63 12.21 -15.99 6.55
CA ILE A 63 13.25 -14.95 6.44
C ILE A 63 14.58 -15.54 5.97
N VAL A 64 14.99 -16.68 6.52
CA VAL A 64 16.21 -17.41 6.08
C VAL A 64 16.14 -17.68 4.57
N LYS A 65 15.08 -18.33 4.10
CA LYS A 65 14.90 -18.66 2.67
C LYS A 65 14.89 -17.41 1.77
N LEU A 66 14.24 -16.34 2.19
CA LEU A 66 14.23 -15.08 1.44
C LEU A 66 15.61 -14.42 1.38
N ARG A 67 16.40 -14.55 2.44
CA ARG A 67 17.79 -14.05 2.50
C ARG A 67 18.73 -14.91 1.66
N GLU A 68 18.57 -16.22 1.65
CA GLU A 68 19.29 -17.14 0.75
C GLU A 68 19.00 -16.80 -0.72
N ALA A 69 17.78 -16.39 -1.04
CA ALA A 69 17.39 -15.89 -2.35
C ALA A 69 17.81 -14.42 -2.62
N HIS A 70 18.70 -13.83 -1.79
CA HIS A 70 19.27 -12.49 -1.93
C HIS A 70 18.23 -11.35 -1.86
N VAL A 71 17.06 -11.58 -1.27
CA VAL A 71 16.06 -10.53 -1.07
C VAL A 71 16.55 -9.53 -0.01
N PRO A 72 16.54 -8.20 -0.31
CA PRO A 72 16.99 -7.18 0.64
C PRO A 72 16.15 -7.17 1.94
N PRO A 73 16.77 -6.98 3.13
CA PRO A 73 16.06 -6.99 4.43
C PRO A 73 14.89 -6.01 4.50
N GLN A 74 15.04 -4.83 3.93
CA GLN A 74 13.99 -3.79 3.91
C GLN A 74 12.76 -4.25 3.11
N ARG A 75 12.97 -4.96 1.99
CA ARG A 75 11.87 -5.51 1.19
C ARG A 75 11.15 -6.64 1.94
N ILE A 76 11.90 -7.54 2.58
CA ILE A 76 11.32 -8.58 3.43
C ILE A 76 10.44 -7.95 4.52
N ARG A 77 10.96 -6.94 5.22
CA ARG A 77 10.21 -6.24 6.28
C ARG A 77 8.92 -5.62 5.75
N ARG A 78 8.98 -4.87 4.65
CA ARG A 78 7.79 -4.25 4.04
C ARG A 78 6.75 -5.28 3.64
N SER A 79 7.20 -6.38 3.02
CA SER A 79 6.31 -7.46 2.60
C SER A 79 5.63 -8.16 3.78
N LEU A 80 6.36 -8.44 4.86
CA LEU A 80 5.79 -9.07 6.06
C LEU A 80 4.82 -8.15 6.80
N LEU A 81 5.11 -6.85 6.87
CA LEU A 81 4.20 -5.86 7.46
C LEU A 81 2.92 -5.71 6.64
N ALA A 82 3.04 -5.60 5.32
CA ALA A 82 1.89 -5.51 4.43
C ALA A 82 1.02 -6.77 4.49
N LEU A 83 1.64 -7.95 4.56
CA LEU A 83 0.93 -9.21 4.72
C LEU A 83 0.18 -9.28 6.05
N ARG A 84 0.83 -8.89 7.14
CA ARG A 84 0.21 -8.86 8.48
C ARG A 84 -1.00 -7.95 8.52
N GLU A 85 -0.92 -6.78 7.91
CA GLU A 85 -2.04 -5.84 7.87
C GLU A 85 -3.21 -6.40 7.05
N ARG A 86 -2.94 -7.05 5.92
CA ARG A 86 -3.98 -7.66 5.08
C ARG A 86 -4.68 -8.86 5.70
N LEU A 87 -3.97 -9.62 6.53
CA LEU A 87 -4.51 -10.82 7.19
C LEU A 87 -5.08 -10.53 8.58
N LYS A 88 -5.07 -9.28 9.02
CA LYS A 88 -5.50 -8.88 10.36
C LYS A 88 -6.93 -9.30 10.68
N ASP A 89 -7.82 -9.24 9.68
CA ASP A 89 -9.24 -9.56 9.81
C ASP A 89 -9.58 -11.00 9.40
N ALA A 90 -8.56 -11.81 9.04
CA ALA A 90 -8.73 -13.19 8.58
C ALA A 90 -7.66 -14.13 9.20
N PRO A 91 -7.68 -14.33 10.53
CA PRO A 91 -6.65 -15.11 11.23
C PRO A 91 -6.59 -16.58 10.77
N ASP A 92 -7.69 -17.16 10.31
CA ASP A 92 -7.75 -18.55 9.85
C ASP A 92 -6.90 -18.81 8.60
N LEU A 93 -6.64 -17.76 7.80
CA LEU A 93 -5.81 -17.86 6.59
C LEU A 93 -4.31 -17.96 6.89
N TYR A 94 -3.85 -17.66 8.11
CA TYR A 94 -2.41 -17.74 8.45
C TYR A 94 -1.82 -19.14 8.27
N SER A 95 -2.60 -20.18 8.48
CA SER A 95 -2.16 -21.57 8.31
C SER A 95 -1.96 -21.96 6.85
N GLU A 96 -2.60 -21.27 5.91
CA GLU A 96 -2.55 -21.53 4.47
C GLU A 96 -1.53 -20.64 3.74
N VAL A 97 -0.91 -19.69 4.46
CA VAL A 97 0.01 -18.72 3.87
C VAL A 97 1.39 -19.34 3.65
N ARG A 98 1.86 -19.30 2.42
CA ARG A 98 3.24 -19.67 2.06
C ARG A 98 3.93 -18.45 1.45
N VAL A 99 5.07 -18.08 2.02
CA VAL A 99 5.90 -16.96 1.55
C VAL A 99 7.13 -17.52 0.86
N PHE A 100 7.41 -17.06 -0.35
CA PHE A 100 8.57 -17.49 -1.14
C PHE A 100 9.14 -16.29 -1.94
N SER A 101 10.24 -16.52 -2.64
CA SER A 101 10.85 -15.51 -3.50
C SER A 101 10.85 -15.94 -4.96
N ARG A 102 10.65 -15.00 -5.85
CA ARG A 102 10.91 -15.16 -7.29
C ARG A 102 11.89 -14.06 -7.70
N GLY A 103 13.16 -14.46 -7.83
CA GLY A 103 14.27 -13.51 -7.88
C GLY A 103 14.36 -12.69 -6.58
N GLN A 104 14.45 -11.38 -6.66
CA GLN A 104 14.48 -10.49 -5.50
C GLN A 104 13.09 -10.08 -4.96
N ARG A 105 12.00 -10.58 -5.54
CA ARG A 105 10.63 -10.25 -5.13
C ARG A 105 10.11 -11.25 -4.12
N VAL A 106 9.35 -10.77 -3.15
CA VAL A 106 8.61 -11.61 -2.20
C VAL A 106 7.24 -11.88 -2.78
N GLN A 107 6.85 -13.14 -2.79
CA GLN A 107 5.53 -13.59 -3.22
C GLN A 107 4.88 -14.38 -2.09
N VAL A 108 3.56 -14.33 -2.04
CA VAL A 108 2.77 -15.01 -1.03
C VAL A 108 1.73 -15.87 -1.73
N GLN A 109 1.64 -17.12 -1.33
CA GLN A 109 0.58 -18.02 -1.75
C GLN A 109 -0.41 -18.20 -0.59
N ILE A 110 -1.70 -18.01 -0.88
CA ILE A 110 -2.81 -18.26 0.04
C ILE A 110 -3.75 -19.23 -0.67
N GLY A 111 -3.80 -20.48 -0.20
CA GLY A 111 -4.51 -21.54 -0.89
C GLY A 111 -3.94 -21.78 -2.30
N LYS A 112 -4.76 -21.55 -3.33
CA LYS A 112 -4.37 -21.66 -4.75
C LYS A 112 -3.92 -20.35 -5.39
N GLN A 113 -4.07 -19.22 -4.72
CA GLN A 113 -3.78 -17.91 -5.25
C GLN A 113 -2.40 -17.42 -4.80
N GLN A 114 -1.68 -16.75 -5.70
CA GLN A 114 -0.41 -16.10 -5.40
C GLN A 114 -0.60 -14.59 -5.50
N MET A 115 0.04 -13.85 -4.60
CA MET A 115 0.00 -12.38 -4.62
C MET A 115 1.35 -11.78 -4.22
N GLU A 116 1.57 -10.56 -4.67
CA GLU A 116 2.67 -9.71 -4.20
C GLU A 116 2.18 -8.97 -2.94
N PRO A 117 2.83 -9.15 -1.78
CA PRO A 117 2.28 -8.69 -0.50
C PRO A 117 2.23 -7.16 -0.35
N ILE A 118 3.10 -6.41 -1.05
CA ILE A 118 3.16 -4.95 -0.95
C ILE A 118 2.03 -4.31 -1.75
N SER A 119 1.90 -4.65 -3.03
CA SER A 119 0.85 -4.12 -3.91
C SER A 119 -0.51 -4.77 -3.67
N GLY A 120 -0.50 -6.02 -3.18
CA GLY A 120 -1.70 -6.85 -3.06
C GLY A 120 -2.18 -7.44 -4.39
N GLN A 121 -1.39 -7.29 -5.42
CA GLN A 121 -1.72 -7.83 -6.74
C GLN A 121 -1.67 -9.35 -6.72
N PHE A 122 -2.77 -9.99 -7.11
CA PHE A 122 -2.80 -11.43 -7.32
C PHE A 122 -1.98 -11.80 -8.56
N LEU A 123 -1.09 -12.77 -8.37
CA LEU A 123 -0.30 -13.32 -9.46
C LEU A 123 -1.04 -14.55 -9.98
N LEU A 124 -1.41 -14.52 -11.24
CA LEU A 124 -1.91 -15.68 -11.92
C LEU A 124 -0.72 -16.56 -12.30
N ASP A 125 -0.47 -17.60 -11.51
CA ASP A 125 0.53 -18.60 -11.86
C ASP A 125 -0.09 -19.61 -12.83
N PHE A 126 0.08 -19.32 -14.11
CA PHE A 126 -0.17 -20.33 -15.13
C PHE A 126 1.03 -21.26 -15.15
N SER A 127 0.93 -22.41 -14.49
CA SER A 127 1.92 -23.46 -14.69
C SER A 127 1.99 -23.81 -16.19
N GLN A 128 3.19 -24.12 -16.69
CA GLN A 128 3.36 -24.53 -18.10
C GLN A 128 2.39 -25.64 -18.50
N SER A 129 1.99 -26.50 -17.54
CA SER A 129 1.01 -27.57 -17.72
C SER A 129 -0.43 -27.08 -17.84
N GLU A 130 -0.81 -25.99 -17.15
CA GLU A 130 -2.15 -25.40 -17.24
C GLU A 130 -2.28 -24.52 -18.49
N VAL A 131 -1.24 -23.77 -18.85
CA VAL A 131 -1.15 -23.10 -20.15
C VAL A 131 -1.22 -24.14 -21.27
N SER A 132 -0.55 -25.28 -21.13
CA SER A 132 -0.62 -26.40 -22.10
C SER A 132 -2.02 -27.00 -22.18
N LYS A 133 -2.75 -27.13 -21.06
CA LYS A 133 -4.16 -27.63 -21.07
C LYS A 133 -5.14 -26.60 -21.66
N LEU A 134 -4.93 -25.30 -21.42
CA LEU A 134 -5.67 -24.22 -22.07
C LEU A 134 -5.37 -24.15 -23.58
N LEU A 135 -4.16 -24.51 -24.00
CA LEU A 135 -3.77 -24.64 -25.41
C LEU A 135 -4.36 -25.88 -26.12
N HIS A 136 -4.95 -26.83 -25.37
CA HIS A 136 -5.61 -28.03 -25.91
C HIS A 136 -7.14 -27.90 -25.99
N LEU A 137 -7.73 -26.73 -25.69
CA LEU A 137 -9.09 -26.43 -26.09
C LEU A 137 -9.17 -26.38 -27.63
N PRO A 138 -10.27 -26.84 -28.26
CA PRO A 138 -10.35 -26.96 -29.72
C PRO A 138 -10.10 -25.59 -30.36
N LYS A 139 -9.05 -25.52 -31.14
CA LYS A 139 -8.50 -24.33 -31.76
C LYS A 139 -9.50 -23.67 -32.72
N SER A 140 -10.03 -22.52 -32.35
CA SER A 140 -10.09 -21.43 -33.29
C SER A 140 -8.71 -20.78 -33.32
N SER A 141 -7.91 -21.08 -34.30
CA SER A 141 -6.48 -20.73 -34.35
C SER A 141 -6.20 -19.21 -34.36
N ARG A 142 -7.20 -18.37 -34.60
CA ARG A 142 -7.11 -16.91 -34.58
C ARG A 142 -7.25 -16.28 -33.18
N ASP A 143 -8.02 -16.90 -32.28
CA ASP A 143 -8.26 -16.32 -30.94
C ASP A 143 -7.12 -16.63 -29.97
N THR A 144 -6.46 -17.78 -30.11
CA THR A 144 -5.28 -18.14 -29.30
C THR A 144 -4.06 -17.29 -29.63
N GLU A 145 -3.86 -16.95 -30.90
CA GLU A 145 -2.72 -16.11 -31.34
C GLU A 145 -2.91 -14.66 -30.86
N LYS A 146 -4.14 -14.12 -30.91
CA LYS A 146 -4.48 -12.80 -30.35
C LYS A 146 -4.27 -12.73 -28.85
N THR A 147 -4.68 -13.78 -28.12
CA THR A 147 -4.52 -13.83 -26.65
C THR A 147 -3.07 -13.93 -26.25
N ALA A 148 -2.25 -14.71 -26.98
CA ALA A 148 -0.82 -14.80 -26.75
C ALA A 148 -0.10 -13.48 -27.05
N ASP A 149 -0.48 -12.76 -28.12
CA ASP A 149 0.07 -11.43 -28.44
C ASP A 149 -0.30 -10.39 -27.37
N LEU A 150 -1.55 -10.39 -26.89
CA LEU A 150 -1.99 -9.54 -25.78
C LEU A 150 -1.20 -9.77 -24.51
N LEU A 151 -0.97 -11.02 -24.12
CA LEU A 151 -0.19 -11.37 -22.94
C LEU A 151 1.28 -10.94 -23.10
N ARG A 152 1.86 -11.13 -24.29
CA ARG A 152 3.22 -10.69 -24.57
C ARG A 152 3.34 -9.18 -24.45
N ARG A 153 2.45 -8.41 -25.07
CA ARG A 153 2.42 -6.94 -24.98
C ARG A 153 2.27 -6.46 -23.53
N LYS A 154 1.42 -7.10 -22.76
CA LYS A 154 1.27 -6.76 -21.34
C LYS A 154 2.55 -7.00 -20.55
N MET A 155 3.22 -8.13 -20.76
CA MET A 155 4.53 -8.40 -20.13
C MET A 155 5.60 -7.40 -20.55
N GLU A 156 5.65 -7.04 -21.82
CA GLU A 156 6.57 -6.02 -22.32
C GLU A 156 6.26 -4.64 -21.74
N SER A 157 4.97 -4.28 -21.59
CA SER A 157 4.54 -3.06 -20.90
C SER A 157 5.02 -3.02 -19.45
N GLU A 158 4.84 -4.10 -18.70
CA GLU A 158 5.31 -4.21 -17.32
C GLU A 158 6.84 -4.03 -17.23
N ASN A 159 7.61 -4.63 -18.16
CA ASN A 159 9.06 -4.49 -18.20
C ASN A 159 9.48 -3.02 -18.48
N TRP A 160 8.80 -2.33 -19.40
CA TRP A 160 9.07 -0.92 -19.66
C TRP A 160 8.69 -0.03 -18.48
N PHE A 161 7.59 -0.31 -17.82
CA PHE A 161 7.19 0.39 -16.59
C PHE A 161 8.24 0.24 -15.49
N GLU A 162 8.71 -0.98 -15.24
CA GLU A 162 9.80 -1.23 -14.28
C GLU A 162 11.09 -0.52 -14.67
N ARG A 163 11.39 -0.49 -15.95
CA ARG A 163 12.56 0.24 -16.46
C ARG A 163 12.45 1.75 -16.17
N GLY A 164 11.26 2.33 -16.35
CA GLY A 164 11.00 3.73 -15.99
C GLY A 164 11.26 3.99 -14.52
N LEU A 165 10.71 3.15 -13.62
CA LEU A 165 10.94 3.24 -12.17
C LEU A 165 12.42 3.10 -11.79
N GLU A 166 13.16 2.19 -12.44
CA GLU A 166 14.59 2.04 -12.19
C GLU A 166 15.39 3.30 -12.58
N LEU A 167 15.04 3.89 -13.71
CA LEU A 167 15.67 5.11 -14.20
C LEU A 167 15.39 6.28 -13.25
N GLU A 168 14.15 6.46 -12.79
CA GLU A 168 13.81 7.47 -11.77
C GLU A 168 14.62 7.29 -10.49
N GLN A 169 14.68 6.07 -9.96
CA GLN A 169 15.41 5.78 -8.72
C GLN A 169 16.91 6.08 -8.82
N ARG A 170 17.46 5.99 -10.02
CA ARG A 170 18.90 6.25 -10.28
C ARG A 170 19.17 7.69 -10.70
N GLY A 171 18.15 8.53 -10.82
CA GLY A 171 18.29 9.88 -11.35
C GLY A 171 18.72 9.89 -12.82
N GLY A 172 18.20 8.96 -13.61
CA GLY A 172 18.50 8.85 -15.03
C GLY A 172 17.97 10.04 -15.85
N PRO A 173 18.38 10.15 -17.13
CA PRO A 173 17.91 11.21 -18.01
C PRO A 173 16.38 11.19 -18.15
N ILE A 174 15.75 12.35 -18.03
CA ILE A 174 14.29 12.49 -18.03
C ILE A 174 13.66 11.96 -19.32
N GLU A 175 14.34 12.15 -20.44
CA GLU A 175 13.88 11.69 -21.76
C GLU A 175 13.79 10.16 -21.81
N GLN A 176 14.71 9.46 -21.16
CA GLN A 176 14.69 8.00 -21.09
C GLN A 176 13.59 7.49 -20.18
N ILE A 177 13.28 8.21 -19.10
CA ILE A 177 12.18 7.90 -18.18
C ILE A 177 10.85 8.06 -18.92
N ILE A 178 10.66 9.18 -19.62
CA ILE A 178 9.47 9.44 -20.44
C ILE A 178 9.31 8.36 -21.51
N ASP A 179 10.36 8.05 -22.27
CA ASP A 179 10.32 7.01 -23.31
C ASP A 179 9.90 5.65 -22.75
N ALA A 180 10.42 5.29 -21.58
CA ALA A 180 10.08 4.03 -20.94
C ALA A 180 8.58 3.97 -20.55
N TYR A 181 8.02 5.00 -19.91
CA TYR A 181 6.61 5.04 -19.56
C TYR A 181 5.69 5.18 -20.77
N GLN A 182 6.11 5.91 -21.83
CA GLN A 182 5.37 5.98 -23.09
C GLN A 182 5.28 4.61 -23.78
N LYS A 183 6.38 3.85 -23.81
CA LYS A 183 6.39 2.49 -24.34
C LYS A 183 5.49 1.56 -23.52
N ALA A 184 5.52 1.68 -22.18
CA ALA A 184 4.62 0.93 -21.32
C ALA A 184 3.15 1.21 -21.67
N ALA A 185 2.77 2.48 -21.74
CA ALA A 185 1.38 2.89 -22.04
C ALA A 185 0.96 2.55 -23.48
N ALA A 186 1.91 2.54 -24.46
CA ALA A 186 1.62 2.15 -25.83
C ALA A 186 1.40 0.64 -25.99
N LEU A 187 2.12 -0.17 -25.21
CA LEU A 187 2.00 -1.63 -25.24
C LEU A 187 0.75 -2.13 -24.50
N ASP A 188 0.42 -1.52 -23.37
CA ASP A 188 -0.79 -1.79 -22.62
C ASP A 188 -1.57 -0.48 -22.34
N PRO A 189 -2.65 -0.22 -23.10
CA PRO A 189 -3.51 0.95 -22.85
C PRO A 189 -4.13 0.98 -21.46
N HIS A 190 -4.14 -0.14 -20.74
CA HIS A 190 -4.62 -0.25 -19.35
C HIS A 190 -3.52 -0.04 -18.30
N ALA A 191 -2.33 0.38 -18.68
CA ALA A 191 -1.24 0.69 -17.76
C ALA A 191 -1.44 2.04 -17.06
N ALA A 192 -2.46 2.17 -16.21
CA ALA A 192 -2.80 3.40 -15.50
C ALA A 192 -1.61 3.98 -14.72
N GLY A 193 -0.75 3.12 -14.12
CA GLY A 193 0.45 3.55 -13.41
C GLY A 193 1.46 4.29 -14.31
N ALA A 194 1.66 3.83 -15.56
CA ALA A 194 2.56 4.51 -16.51
C ALA A 194 2.02 5.89 -16.91
N LEU A 195 0.69 5.98 -17.11
CA LEU A 195 0.03 7.24 -17.41
C LEU A 195 0.16 8.23 -16.25
N VAL A 196 -0.04 7.78 -14.99
CA VAL A 196 0.13 8.64 -13.83
C VAL A 196 1.57 9.12 -13.68
N ASN A 197 2.56 8.27 -13.89
CA ASN A 197 3.97 8.67 -13.80
C ASN A 197 4.34 9.67 -14.90
N LEU A 198 3.87 9.49 -16.14
CA LEU A 198 4.00 10.50 -17.19
C LEU A 198 3.38 11.83 -16.78
N GLY A 199 2.14 11.79 -16.28
CA GLY A 199 1.47 12.99 -15.76
C GLY A 199 2.29 13.69 -14.68
N THR A 200 2.90 12.95 -13.77
CA THR A 200 3.74 13.50 -12.69
C THR A 200 5.01 14.14 -13.23
N ILE A 201 5.63 13.56 -14.24
CA ILE A 201 6.80 14.16 -14.91
C ILE A 201 6.42 15.49 -15.56
N PHE A 202 5.31 15.53 -16.29
CA PHE A 202 4.82 16.75 -16.93
C PHE A 202 4.39 17.81 -15.91
N PHE A 203 3.77 17.40 -14.80
CA PHE A 203 3.40 18.30 -13.70
C PHE A 203 4.66 18.95 -13.10
N ASN A 204 5.69 18.19 -12.79
CA ASN A 204 6.96 18.70 -12.26
C ASN A 204 7.68 19.62 -13.26
N GLY A 205 7.48 19.39 -14.55
CA GLY A 205 7.95 20.25 -15.64
C GLY A 205 7.07 21.46 -15.93
N HIS A 206 6.02 21.73 -15.14
CA HIS A 206 5.00 22.78 -15.35
C HIS A 206 4.23 22.69 -16.68
N ALA A 207 4.29 21.55 -17.36
CA ALA A 207 3.47 21.24 -18.53
C ALA A 207 2.08 20.73 -18.11
N TRP A 208 1.31 21.60 -17.46
CA TRP A 208 0.09 21.23 -16.75
C TRP A 208 -1.02 20.66 -17.65
N ALA A 209 -1.11 21.10 -18.89
CA ALA A 209 -2.08 20.55 -19.86
C ALA A 209 -1.77 19.09 -20.23
N ASP A 210 -0.48 18.77 -20.39
CA ASP A 210 -0.05 17.40 -20.66
C ASP A 210 -0.23 16.52 -19.42
N ALA A 211 0.11 17.04 -18.23
CA ALA A 211 -0.11 16.35 -16.97
C ALA A 211 -1.59 15.98 -16.78
N GLU A 212 -2.49 16.96 -16.98
CA GLU A 212 -3.94 16.76 -16.89
C GLU A 212 -4.43 15.68 -17.86
N THR A 213 -3.94 15.74 -19.11
CA THR A 213 -4.30 14.75 -20.13
C THR A 213 -3.91 13.33 -19.71
N HIS A 214 -2.72 13.17 -19.17
CA HIS A 214 -2.23 11.86 -18.74
C HIS A 214 -2.97 11.34 -17.50
N TYR A 215 -3.25 12.19 -16.52
CA TYR A 215 -4.03 11.80 -15.34
C TYR A 215 -5.47 11.44 -15.69
N LYS A 216 -6.12 12.19 -16.58
CA LYS A 216 -7.47 11.88 -17.06
C LYS A 216 -7.51 10.55 -17.81
N LYS A 217 -6.54 10.29 -18.70
CA LYS A 217 -6.40 8.98 -19.35
C LYS A 217 -6.22 7.84 -18.35
N ALA A 218 -5.47 8.06 -17.26
CA ALA A 218 -5.34 7.06 -16.22
C ALA A 218 -6.69 6.75 -15.56
N LEU A 219 -7.54 7.75 -15.32
CA LEU A 219 -8.89 7.57 -14.77
C LEU A 219 -9.91 7.02 -15.79
N GLU A 220 -9.70 7.21 -17.09
CA GLU A 220 -10.48 6.51 -18.12
C GLU A 220 -10.22 4.99 -18.09
N VAL A 221 -8.99 4.62 -17.75
CA VAL A 221 -8.55 3.22 -17.65
C VAL A 221 -8.97 2.59 -16.31
N ASP A 222 -8.72 3.30 -15.23
CA ASP A 222 -9.05 2.89 -13.86
C ASP A 222 -9.67 4.08 -13.11
N PRO A 223 -11.02 4.20 -13.13
CA PRO A 223 -11.73 5.26 -12.44
C PRO A 223 -11.54 5.29 -10.93
N ASP A 224 -11.14 4.18 -10.34
CA ASP A 224 -10.93 4.02 -8.90
C ASP A 224 -9.44 4.10 -8.51
N TYR A 225 -8.60 4.79 -9.30
CA TYR A 225 -7.17 4.92 -9.03
C TYR A 225 -6.88 6.13 -8.11
N PRO A 226 -6.63 5.92 -6.80
CA PRO A 226 -6.54 7.03 -5.84
C PRO A 226 -5.42 8.02 -6.15
N LEU A 227 -4.27 7.53 -6.66
CA LEU A 227 -3.12 8.37 -6.98
C LEU A 227 -3.39 9.31 -8.16
N ALA A 228 -4.16 8.87 -9.18
CA ALA A 228 -4.56 9.72 -10.28
C ALA A 228 -5.49 10.85 -9.82
N HIS A 229 -6.45 10.54 -8.94
CA HIS A 229 -7.29 11.53 -8.30
C HIS A 229 -6.48 12.51 -7.45
N PHE A 230 -5.57 12.03 -6.62
CA PHE A 230 -4.70 12.88 -5.80
C PHE A 230 -3.88 13.85 -6.65
N ASN A 231 -3.27 13.37 -7.73
CA ASN A 231 -2.44 14.17 -8.62
C ASN A 231 -3.26 15.19 -9.44
N LEU A 232 -4.49 14.86 -9.84
CA LEU A 232 -5.41 15.85 -10.41
C LEU A 232 -5.80 16.90 -9.37
N GLY A 233 -6.03 16.51 -8.13
CA GLY A 233 -6.23 17.43 -7.03
C GLY A 233 -5.07 18.43 -6.91
N ASN A 234 -3.83 17.95 -6.90
CA ASN A 234 -2.64 18.81 -6.87
C ASN A 234 -2.58 19.77 -8.05
N LEU A 235 -2.90 19.27 -9.25
CA LEU A 235 -2.87 20.08 -10.47
C LEU A 235 -3.90 21.23 -10.44
N TYR A 236 -5.12 20.95 -9.99
CA TYR A 236 -6.16 21.98 -9.90
C TYR A 236 -5.92 22.93 -8.73
N ASP A 237 -5.33 22.47 -7.64
CA ASP A 237 -4.89 23.29 -6.51
C ASP A 237 -3.83 24.32 -6.95
N GLU A 238 -2.80 23.88 -7.70
CA GLU A 238 -1.79 24.77 -8.29
C GLU A 238 -2.37 25.81 -9.27
N ARG A 239 -3.48 25.48 -9.93
CA ARG A 239 -4.21 26.42 -10.80
C ARG A 239 -5.15 27.33 -10.03
N GLY A 240 -5.34 27.14 -8.73
CA GLY A 240 -6.28 27.88 -7.90
C GLY A 240 -7.74 27.46 -8.07
N ASP A 241 -8.02 26.38 -8.79
CA ASP A 241 -9.34 25.77 -8.89
C ASP A 241 -9.60 24.84 -7.72
N PHE A 242 -9.87 25.46 -6.57
CA PHE A 242 -10.02 24.74 -5.30
C PHE A 242 -11.25 23.83 -5.26
N GLU A 243 -12.30 24.15 -6.01
CA GLU A 243 -13.50 23.32 -6.08
C GLU A 243 -13.20 21.97 -6.76
N THR A 244 -12.58 22.04 -7.94
CA THR A 244 -12.16 20.82 -8.67
C THR A 244 -11.07 20.07 -7.93
N ALA A 245 -10.14 20.77 -7.27
CA ALA A 245 -9.11 20.15 -6.44
C ALA A 245 -9.73 19.32 -5.31
N LEU A 246 -10.67 19.91 -4.55
CA LEU A 246 -11.38 19.19 -3.48
C LEU A 246 -12.15 17.99 -4.00
N PHE A 247 -12.85 18.12 -5.13
CA PHE A 247 -13.55 16.97 -5.74
C PHE A 247 -12.62 15.79 -5.95
N HIS A 248 -11.43 16.00 -6.49
CA HIS A 248 -10.45 14.97 -6.75
C HIS A 248 -9.77 14.48 -5.47
N TYR A 249 -9.38 15.33 -4.55
CA TYR A 249 -8.82 14.91 -3.26
C TYR A 249 -9.81 14.08 -2.44
N GLU A 250 -11.09 14.48 -2.40
CA GLU A 250 -12.13 13.73 -1.71
C GLU A 250 -12.41 12.38 -2.37
N ALA A 251 -12.31 12.28 -3.70
CA ALA A 251 -12.33 11.00 -4.38
C ALA A 251 -11.16 10.11 -3.95
N ALA A 252 -9.94 10.66 -3.87
CA ALA A 252 -8.76 9.92 -3.43
C ALA A 252 -8.92 9.38 -2.00
N VAL A 253 -9.42 10.18 -1.05
CA VAL A 253 -9.61 9.70 0.34
C VAL A 253 -10.84 8.80 0.50
N ARG A 254 -11.83 8.89 -0.36
CA ARG A 254 -12.95 7.94 -0.39
C ARG A 254 -12.48 6.56 -0.84
N LEU A 255 -11.60 6.50 -1.85
CA LEU A 255 -11.01 5.28 -2.37
C LEU A 255 -9.94 4.72 -1.43
N PHE A 256 -9.15 5.58 -0.82
CA PHE A 256 -8.10 5.22 0.13
C PHE A 256 -8.17 6.11 1.38
N PRO A 257 -8.98 5.73 2.39
CA PRO A 257 -9.24 6.55 3.59
C PRO A 257 -8.00 6.89 4.43
N ASN A 258 -6.93 6.13 4.29
CA ASN A 258 -5.66 6.36 4.99
C ASN A 258 -4.62 7.12 4.15
N TYR A 259 -5.06 7.88 3.15
CA TYR A 259 -4.18 8.68 2.31
C TYR A 259 -3.81 9.99 3.02
N ALA A 260 -2.72 9.95 3.80
CA ALA A 260 -2.29 11.06 4.65
C ALA A 260 -2.12 12.36 3.85
N ASP A 261 -1.37 12.32 2.72
CA ASP A 261 -1.08 13.52 1.93
C ASP A 261 -2.34 14.17 1.36
N ALA A 262 -3.33 13.37 0.98
CA ALA A 262 -4.61 13.89 0.53
C ALA A 262 -5.37 14.61 1.66
N HIS A 263 -5.37 14.06 2.88
CA HIS A 263 -5.96 14.74 4.02
C HIS A 263 -5.24 16.06 4.36
N TYR A 264 -3.92 16.09 4.22
CA TYR A 264 -3.12 17.30 4.41
C TYR A 264 -3.55 18.39 3.40
N ASN A 265 -3.59 18.06 2.12
CA ASN A 265 -3.95 19.01 1.06
C ASN A 265 -5.40 19.47 1.17
N ILE A 266 -6.36 18.58 1.44
CA ILE A 266 -7.75 18.95 1.71
C ILE A 266 -7.84 19.96 2.86
N ALA A 267 -7.08 19.74 3.94
CA ALA A 267 -7.09 20.66 5.08
C ALA A 267 -6.56 22.03 4.71
N LEU A 268 -5.49 22.11 3.89
CA LEU A 268 -4.97 23.38 3.37
C LEU A 268 -6.00 24.11 2.51
N VAL A 269 -6.63 23.41 1.57
CA VAL A 269 -7.63 24.02 0.70
C VAL A 269 -8.83 24.53 1.51
N TYR A 270 -9.37 23.76 2.45
CA TYR A 270 -10.45 24.20 3.32
C TYR A 270 -10.04 25.37 4.23
N GLN A 271 -8.78 25.43 4.65
CA GLN A 271 -8.26 26.57 5.40
C GLN A 271 -8.19 27.81 4.52
N HIS A 272 -7.75 27.68 3.28
CA HIS A 272 -7.69 28.77 2.30
C HIS A 272 -9.09 29.30 1.95
N THR A 273 -10.06 28.42 1.77
CA THR A 273 -11.46 28.78 1.45
C THR A 273 -12.28 29.24 2.66
N GLY A 274 -11.69 29.24 3.87
CA GLY A 274 -12.35 29.68 5.10
C GLY A 274 -13.29 28.66 5.73
N GLU A 275 -13.29 27.42 5.26
CA GLU A 275 -14.13 26.34 5.80
C GLU A 275 -13.46 25.68 7.03
N VAL A 276 -13.31 26.46 8.09
CA VAL A 276 -12.50 26.14 9.28
C VAL A 276 -12.82 24.78 9.88
N MET A 277 -14.09 24.40 10.02
CA MET A 277 -14.47 23.14 10.66
C MET A 277 -14.10 21.91 9.80
N LYS A 278 -14.17 22.05 8.49
CA LYS A 278 -13.73 21.00 7.58
C LYS A 278 -12.21 20.87 7.62
N ALA A 279 -11.48 21.99 7.60
CA ALA A 279 -10.03 22.00 7.75
C ALA A 279 -9.58 21.30 9.04
N VAL A 280 -10.19 21.64 10.19
CA VAL A 280 -9.91 21.01 11.49
C VAL A 280 -10.11 19.49 11.45
N ARG A 281 -11.18 19.01 10.80
CA ARG A 281 -11.47 17.58 10.64
C ARG A 281 -10.34 16.87 9.89
N HIS A 282 -9.90 17.44 8.77
CA HIS A 282 -8.87 16.83 7.92
C HIS A 282 -7.48 16.94 8.55
N TRP A 283 -7.13 18.03 9.25
CA TRP A 283 -5.91 18.12 10.05
C TRP A 283 -5.85 17.04 11.13
N LYS A 284 -6.95 16.80 11.86
CA LYS A 284 -7.03 15.72 12.86
C LYS A 284 -6.85 14.35 12.23
N GLN A 285 -7.44 14.13 11.06
CA GLN A 285 -7.27 12.87 10.35
C GLN A 285 -5.84 12.68 9.86
N TYR A 286 -5.22 13.70 9.28
CA TYR A 286 -3.81 13.65 8.91
C TYR A 286 -2.91 13.30 10.09
N LEU A 287 -3.08 13.95 11.23
CA LEU A 287 -2.28 13.72 12.43
C LEU A 287 -2.50 12.33 13.08
N ARG A 288 -3.58 11.64 12.78
CA ARG A 288 -3.76 10.22 13.14
C ARG A 288 -2.92 9.30 12.25
N LEU A 289 -2.73 9.68 10.99
CA LEU A 289 -2.02 8.88 10.00
C LEU A 289 -0.51 9.14 10.04
N ASP A 290 -0.12 10.38 10.24
CA ASP A 290 1.27 10.81 10.32
C ASP A 290 1.53 11.62 11.59
N THR A 291 2.27 11.03 12.51
CA THR A 291 2.61 11.65 13.80
C THR A 291 4.05 12.13 13.90
N LYS A 292 4.92 11.77 12.93
CA LYS A 292 6.38 11.87 13.09
C LYS A 292 7.09 12.66 12.00
N SER A 293 6.47 12.88 10.86
CA SER A 293 7.10 13.66 9.78
C SER A 293 7.26 15.14 10.18
N PRO A 294 8.14 15.89 9.52
CA PRO A 294 8.22 17.35 9.69
C PRO A 294 6.87 18.05 9.42
N TRP A 295 6.07 17.52 8.50
CA TRP A 295 4.76 18.04 8.14
C TRP A 295 3.74 17.92 9.28
N SER A 296 3.88 16.91 10.16
CA SER A 296 3.03 16.78 11.34
C SER A 296 3.18 17.94 12.33
N ASN A 297 4.35 18.59 12.39
CA ASN A 297 4.54 19.78 13.21
C ASN A 297 3.81 21.00 12.63
N ILE A 298 3.83 21.12 11.30
CA ILE A 298 3.07 22.17 10.58
C ILE A 298 1.59 21.93 10.84
N ALA A 299 1.11 20.71 10.64
CA ALA A 299 -0.29 20.35 10.87
C ALA A 299 -0.78 20.65 12.30
N ARG A 300 0.02 20.34 13.33
CA ARG A 300 -0.31 20.68 14.72
C ARG A 300 -0.42 22.17 14.94
N ARG A 301 0.50 22.94 14.38
CA ARG A 301 0.49 24.41 14.48
C ARG A 301 -0.75 25.01 13.82
N GLU A 302 -1.07 24.59 12.59
CA GLU A 302 -2.24 25.07 11.88
C GLU A 302 -3.54 24.66 12.57
N LEU A 303 -3.64 23.42 13.05
CA LEU A 303 -4.79 22.95 13.84
C LEU A 303 -5.00 23.81 15.10
N SER A 304 -3.93 24.10 15.86
CA SER A 304 -4.02 24.93 17.07
C SER A 304 -4.52 26.35 16.77
N LYS A 305 -4.09 26.96 15.65
CA LYS A 305 -4.58 28.28 15.22
C LYS A 305 -6.09 28.26 14.94
N LEU A 306 -6.54 27.23 14.21
CA LEU A 306 -7.96 27.11 13.83
C LEU A 306 -8.85 26.80 15.05
N GLU A 307 -8.38 26.00 15.99
CA GLU A 307 -9.10 25.71 17.24
C GLU A 307 -9.23 26.97 18.10
N ALA A 308 -8.21 27.82 18.18
CA ALA A 308 -8.27 29.10 18.88
C ALA A 308 -9.33 30.04 18.28
N ILE A 309 -9.42 30.12 16.96
CA ILE A 309 -10.41 30.93 16.25
C ILE A 309 -11.84 30.41 16.54
N THR A 310 -12.03 29.11 16.55
CA THR A 310 -13.37 28.52 16.79
C THR A 310 -13.86 28.74 18.21
N VAL A 311 -12.98 28.71 19.21
CA VAL A 311 -13.32 29.00 20.62
C VAL A 311 -13.75 30.44 20.78
N VAL A 312 -13.03 31.40 20.20
CA VAL A 312 -13.37 32.85 20.29
C VAL A 312 -14.70 33.13 19.60
N SER A 313 -15.00 32.50 18.48
CA SER A 313 -16.27 32.68 17.75
C SER A 313 -17.45 32.05 18.50
N GLY A 314 -17.25 30.94 19.21
CA GLY A 314 -18.26 30.30 20.05
C GLY A 314 -18.63 31.14 21.30
N SER A 315 -17.65 31.77 21.95
CA SER A 315 -17.89 32.62 23.10
C SER A 315 -18.65 33.90 22.77
N ARG A 316 -18.43 34.49 21.58
CA ARG A 316 -19.20 35.68 21.12
C ARG A 316 -20.66 35.38 20.81
N ARG A 317 -21.00 34.17 20.36
CA ARG A 317 -22.40 33.75 20.13
C ARG A 317 -23.14 33.46 21.42
N ALA A 318 -22.46 32.98 22.46
CA ALA A 318 -23.07 32.72 23.77
C ALA A 318 -23.34 33.99 24.59
N GLY A 319 -22.68 35.14 24.26
CA GLY A 319 -22.84 36.40 24.93
C GLY A 319 -23.92 37.33 24.36
N ALA A 320 -24.55 36.99 23.24
CA ALA A 320 -25.59 37.79 22.58
C ALA A 320 -26.98 37.15 22.78
N ALA A 321 -27.41 36.96 23.99
CA ALA A 321 -28.83 36.78 24.29
C ALA A 321 -29.48 38.18 24.33
N PRO A 322 -30.52 38.46 23.52
CA PRO A 322 -31.22 39.73 23.64
C PRO A 322 -31.99 39.77 24.97
N ASP A 323 -31.68 40.79 25.73
CA ASP A 323 -32.43 41.19 26.92
C ASP A 323 -33.84 41.60 26.48
N ALA A 324 -34.80 40.69 26.57
CA ALA A 324 -36.21 40.96 26.32
C ALA A 324 -36.91 41.05 27.68
N ARG A 325 -36.64 42.12 28.41
CA ARG A 325 -37.52 42.58 29.54
C ARG A 325 -37.37 44.06 29.69
N ALA A 326 -38.33 44.79 29.18
CA ALA A 326 -38.91 46.05 29.66
C ALA A 326 -39.96 46.43 28.64
N GLY A 327 -41.15 46.64 28.88
CA GLY A 327 -41.99 46.82 30.05
C GLY A 327 -43.26 47.48 29.56
N GLU A 328 -44.33 47.21 30.27
CA GLU A 328 -45.62 47.90 30.26
C GLU A 328 -46.48 47.83 28.99
#